data_bfbe2eb810c23fc85b82f443292674b6
#
_entry.id   bfbe2eb810c23fc85b82f443292674b6
#
_cell.length_a   1.000
_cell.length_b   1.000
_cell.length_c   1.000
_cell.angle_alpha   90.00
_cell.angle_beta   90.00
_cell.angle_gamma   90.00
#
_symmetry.space_group_name_H-M   'P 1'
#
loop_
_entity.id
_entity.type
_entity.pdbx_description
1 polymer ?
#
loop_
_entity_poly.entity_id
_entity_poly.type
_entity_poly.pdbx_seq_one_letter_code
_entity_poly.pdbx_strand_id
1 'polypeptide(L)'
;MVKNKIVGIIPARFKSSRFPGKPLADIHGKPMIWHVYQRATKAKLLDEIYVATDDQRIKEVCDSFNMQVIMTSDTHTTGSDRLSECASRINADFYVNIQGDEPMIDPDSIDSVTQEILIEENENIVASGAFMPINDPSDIIDSNVVKVIISNSGVAISYSRSPIPYPKDGKAHYYKQLGLYAFKKEGLDIFAKNTP
;
A
#
# COMPACT_ATOMS: atom_id res chain seq x y z
N MET A 1 2.89 -20.83 20.35
CA MET A 1 3.47 -19.86 19.38
C MET A 1 2.83 -18.51 19.67
N VAL A 2 3.63 -17.46 19.80
CA VAL A 2 3.10 -16.09 19.93
C VAL A 2 2.47 -15.75 18.58
N LYS A 3 1.23 -15.25 18.58
CA LYS A 3 0.55 -14.81 17.34
C LYS A 3 1.23 -13.53 16.85
N ASN A 4 1.67 -13.49 15.60
CA ASN A 4 2.18 -12.28 14.98
C ASN A 4 1.09 -11.18 14.98
N LYS A 5 1.47 -9.96 15.33
CA LYS A 5 0.61 -8.78 15.25
C LYS A 5 0.77 -8.12 13.88
N ILE A 6 -0.34 -7.93 13.18
CA ILE A 6 -0.39 -7.40 11.81
C ILE A 6 -1.25 -6.15 11.78
N VAL A 7 -0.68 -5.04 11.30
CA VAL A 7 -1.34 -3.73 11.31
C VAL A 7 -1.48 -3.19 9.89
N GLY A 8 -2.72 -2.86 9.50
CA GLY A 8 -3.02 -2.14 8.28
C GLY A 8 -2.83 -0.63 8.46
N ILE A 9 -2.10 0.02 7.56
CA ILE A 9 -1.92 1.47 7.53
C ILE A 9 -2.46 2.01 6.21
N ILE A 10 -3.32 3.02 6.29
CA ILE A 10 -3.93 3.72 5.16
C ILE A 10 -3.37 5.14 5.12
N PRO A 11 -2.30 5.41 4.35
CA PRO A 11 -1.78 6.76 4.20
C PRO A 11 -2.81 7.67 3.52
N ALA A 12 -3.08 8.83 4.11
CA ALA A 12 -4.02 9.80 3.59
C ALA A 12 -3.44 11.22 3.68
N ARG A 13 -3.29 11.90 2.52
CA ARG A 13 -2.81 13.28 2.45
C ARG A 13 -3.90 14.19 1.93
N PHE A 14 -4.03 15.36 2.54
CA PHE A 14 -4.91 16.39 1.98
C PHE A 14 -4.27 17.08 0.78
N LYS A 15 -2.96 17.37 0.85
CA LYS A 15 -2.20 18.01 -0.23
C LYS A 15 -1.98 17.02 -1.36
N SER A 16 -2.62 17.27 -2.49
CA SER A 16 -2.44 16.55 -3.76
C SER A 16 -2.47 17.56 -4.90
N SER A 17 -1.50 17.51 -5.82
CA SER A 17 -1.44 18.43 -6.94
C SER A 17 -2.60 18.25 -7.94
N ARG A 18 -3.07 17.02 -8.12
CA ARG A 18 -4.14 16.68 -9.07
C ARG A 18 -5.54 16.82 -8.46
N PHE A 19 -5.71 16.47 -7.18
CA PHE A 19 -7.00 16.51 -6.50
C PHE A 19 -6.79 16.76 -5.00
N PRO A 20 -6.69 18.03 -4.55
CA PRO A 20 -6.59 18.37 -3.13
C PRO A 20 -7.81 17.87 -2.35
N GLY A 21 -7.57 17.29 -1.17
CA GLY A 21 -8.63 16.74 -0.33
C GLY A 21 -9.25 15.43 -0.84
N LYS A 22 -8.61 14.73 -1.80
CA LYS A 22 -9.08 13.46 -2.36
C LYS A 22 -9.60 12.46 -1.30
N PRO A 23 -8.93 12.24 -0.14
CA PRO A 23 -9.43 11.32 0.88
C PRO A 23 -10.81 11.70 1.44
N LEU A 24 -11.17 12.97 1.39
CA LEU A 24 -12.44 13.50 1.88
C LEU A 24 -13.50 13.67 0.77
N ALA A 25 -13.18 13.32 -0.47
CA ALA A 25 -14.14 13.36 -1.58
C ALA A 25 -15.35 12.49 -1.27
N ASP A 26 -16.54 13.05 -1.49
CA ASP A 26 -17.79 12.32 -1.26
C ASP A 26 -18.00 11.21 -2.28
N ILE A 27 -18.29 10.02 -1.79
CA ILE A 27 -18.73 8.86 -2.56
C ILE A 27 -20.00 8.34 -1.89
N HIS A 28 -21.14 8.59 -2.50
CA HIS A 28 -22.45 8.18 -1.99
C HIS A 28 -22.71 8.58 -0.52
N GLY A 29 -22.40 9.83 -0.17
CA GLY A 29 -22.66 10.39 1.17
C GLY A 29 -21.63 10.01 2.23
N LYS A 30 -20.48 9.41 1.83
CA LYS A 30 -19.36 9.08 2.72
C LYS A 30 -18.03 9.50 2.08
N PRO A 31 -17.04 9.93 2.89
CA PRO A 31 -15.73 10.28 2.35
C PRO A 31 -15.01 9.04 1.79
N MET A 32 -14.20 9.22 0.74
CA MET A 32 -13.43 8.14 0.11
C MET A 32 -12.66 7.30 1.14
N ILE A 33 -11.99 7.95 2.09
CA ILE A 33 -11.21 7.26 3.13
C ILE A 33 -12.05 6.33 3.99
N TRP A 34 -13.33 6.64 4.22
CA TRP A 34 -14.23 5.77 4.93
C TRP A 34 -14.45 4.45 4.17
N HIS A 35 -14.65 4.52 2.85
CA HIS A 35 -14.83 3.32 2.02
C HIS A 35 -13.59 2.42 2.06
N VAL A 36 -12.38 3.01 1.92
CA VAL A 36 -11.13 2.26 2.03
C VAL A 36 -11.02 1.59 3.41
N TYR A 37 -11.26 2.35 4.49
CA TYR A 37 -11.20 1.82 5.84
C TYR A 37 -12.19 0.67 6.05
N GLN A 38 -13.46 0.83 5.62
CA GLN A 38 -14.49 -0.21 5.74
C GLN A 38 -14.18 -1.46 4.90
N ARG A 39 -13.47 -1.31 3.80
CA ARG A 39 -12.98 -2.47 3.02
C ARG A 39 -11.84 -3.17 3.75
N ALA A 40 -10.88 -2.41 4.27
CA ALA A 40 -9.75 -2.95 5.03
C ALA A 40 -10.19 -3.71 6.29
N THR A 41 -11.25 -3.26 6.99
CA THR A 41 -11.78 -3.97 8.18
C THR A 41 -12.37 -5.36 7.87
N LYS A 42 -12.57 -5.70 6.60
CA LYS A 42 -13.05 -7.03 6.18
C LYS A 42 -11.90 -8.00 5.92
N ALA A 43 -10.66 -7.54 5.86
CA ALA A 43 -9.49 -8.40 5.77
C ALA A 43 -9.35 -9.20 7.10
N LYS A 44 -9.06 -10.50 6.97
CA LYS A 44 -9.09 -11.45 8.10
C LYS A 44 -7.78 -11.53 8.87
N LEU A 45 -6.70 -11.13 8.21
CA LEU A 45 -5.35 -11.22 8.78
C LEU A 45 -4.92 -9.96 9.54
N LEU A 46 -5.61 -8.83 9.36
CA LEU A 46 -5.29 -7.60 10.07
C LEU A 46 -5.85 -7.60 11.48
N ASP A 47 -5.02 -7.30 12.48
CA ASP A 47 -5.45 -7.15 13.88
C ASP A 47 -5.93 -5.73 14.18
N GLU A 48 -5.31 -4.72 13.58
CA GLU A 48 -5.65 -3.30 13.75
C GLU A 48 -5.48 -2.55 12.42
N ILE A 49 -6.21 -1.44 12.26
CA ILE A 49 -6.13 -0.60 11.07
C ILE A 49 -6.08 0.86 11.49
N TYR A 50 -5.17 1.63 10.89
CA TYR A 50 -5.01 3.05 11.15
C TYR A 50 -5.00 3.85 9.85
N VAL A 51 -5.68 4.98 9.85
CA VAL A 51 -5.46 6.04 8.87
C VAL A 51 -4.26 6.86 9.33
N ALA A 52 -3.25 7.02 8.49
CA ALA A 52 -2.06 7.80 8.77
C ALA A 52 -2.10 9.13 8.00
N THR A 53 -2.18 10.27 8.70
CA THR A 53 -2.35 11.58 8.08
C THR A 53 -1.56 12.66 8.80
N ASP A 54 -1.22 13.72 8.06
CA ASP A 54 -0.65 14.98 8.58
C ASP A 54 -1.69 16.11 8.67
N ASP A 55 -2.95 15.84 8.27
CA ASP A 55 -3.97 16.88 8.12
C ASP A 55 -5.09 16.73 9.15
N GLN A 56 -5.32 17.78 9.92
CA GLN A 56 -6.31 17.81 10.99
C GLN A 56 -7.74 17.56 10.46
N ARG A 57 -8.08 18.02 9.26
CA ARG A 57 -9.40 17.82 8.66
C ARG A 57 -9.68 16.33 8.39
N ILE A 58 -8.65 15.59 7.95
CA ILE A 58 -8.76 14.14 7.74
C ILE A 58 -8.96 13.45 9.10
N LYS A 59 -8.19 13.89 10.13
CA LYS A 59 -8.33 13.35 11.49
C LYS A 59 -9.74 13.56 12.03
N GLU A 60 -10.29 14.77 11.94
CA GLU A 60 -11.65 15.09 12.42
C GLU A 60 -12.71 14.22 11.74
N VAL A 61 -12.59 14.00 10.44
CA VAL A 61 -13.47 13.10 9.70
C VAL A 61 -13.30 11.65 10.18
N CYS A 62 -12.06 11.18 10.36
CA CYS A 62 -11.81 9.83 10.90
C CYS A 62 -12.46 9.66 12.29
N ASP A 63 -12.28 10.63 13.18
CA ASP A 63 -12.85 10.61 14.53
C ASP A 63 -14.40 10.56 14.48
N SER A 64 -15.03 11.32 13.56
CA SER A 64 -16.49 11.35 13.40
C SER A 64 -17.10 10.01 12.95
N PHE A 65 -16.29 9.15 12.32
CA PHE A 65 -16.67 7.81 11.90
C PHE A 65 -16.07 6.69 12.77
N ASN A 66 -15.48 7.02 13.92
CA ASN A 66 -14.81 6.08 14.83
C ASN A 66 -13.71 5.24 14.12
N MET A 67 -13.01 5.81 13.13
CA MET A 67 -11.86 5.20 12.50
C MET A 67 -10.60 5.51 13.31
N GLN A 68 -9.75 4.52 13.52
CA GLN A 68 -8.47 4.75 14.19
C GLN A 68 -7.57 5.62 13.31
N VAL A 69 -6.96 6.64 13.88
CA VAL A 69 -6.12 7.59 13.15
C VAL A 69 -4.84 7.88 13.92
N ILE A 70 -3.74 7.97 13.20
CA ILE A 70 -2.43 8.39 13.72
C ILE A 70 -1.96 9.64 12.98
N MET A 71 -1.64 10.69 13.74
CA MET A 71 -1.04 11.90 13.17
C MET A 71 0.43 11.66 12.91
N THR A 72 0.88 11.98 11.71
CA THR A 72 2.26 11.81 11.26
C THR A 72 2.83 13.13 10.76
N SER A 73 4.15 13.21 10.57
CA SER A 73 4.81 14.41 10.05
C SER A 73 4.26 14.82 8.67
N ASP A 74 4.24 16.12 8.42
CA ASP A 74 3.93 16.72 7.11
C ASP A 74 5.14 16.75 6.16
N THR A 75 6.32 16.37 6.64
CA THR A 75 7.58 16.34 5.87
C THR A 75 7.71 15.11 4.98
N HIS A 76 6.89 14.08 5.18
CA HIS A 76 6.95 12.86 4.38
C HIS A 76 6.62 13.10 2.91
N THR A 77 7.49 12.63 2.02
CA THR A 77 7.32 12.74 0.57
C THR A 77 6.55 11.57 -0.02
N THR A 78 6.64 10.39 0.59
CA THR A 78 6.00 9.15 0.11
C THR A 78 5.06 8.52 1.15
N GLY A 79 4.23 7.58 0.71
CA GLY A 79 3.41 6.75 1.61
C GLY A 79 4.27 5.82 2.46
N SER A 80 5.39 5.34 1.93
CA SER A 80 6.32 4.45 2.64
C SER A 80 7.04 5.15 3.79
N ASP A 81 7.41 6.45 3.64
CA ASP A 81 7.99 7.24 4.74
C ASP A 81 7.00 7.35 5.90
N ARG A 82 5.72 7.60 5.57
CA ARG A 82 4.64 7.70 6.55
C ARG A 82 4.38 6.37 7.25
N LEU A 83 4.47 5.26 6.49
CA LEU A 83 4.37 3.92 7.04
C LEU A 83 5.51 3.63 8.03
N SER A 84 6.74 4.00 7.70
CA SER A 84 7.92 3.84 8.58
C SER A 84 7.76 4.63 9.88
N GLU A 85 7.23 5.85 9.82
CA GLU A 85 6.91 6.62 11.04
C GLU A 85 5.84 5.89 11.88
N CYS A 86 4.78 5.36 11.27
CA CYS A 86 3.78 4.58 12.00
C CYS A 86 4.40 3.34 12.66
N ALA A 87 5.30 2.64 11.97
CA ALA A 87 5.99 1.47 12.50
C ALA A 87 6.93 1.78 13.69
N SER A 88 7.41 3.02 13.80
CA SER A 88 8.16 3.48 14.98
C SER A 88 7.28 3.71 16.21
N ARG A 89 5.99 3.91 16.04
CA ARG A 89 5.02 4.26 17.09
C ARG A 89 4.07 3.13 17.47
N ILE A 90 3.79 2.23 16.53
CA ILE A 90 2.90 1.08 16.72
C ILE A 90 3.78 -0.16 16.73
N ASN A 91 3.73 -0.94 17.82
CA ASN A 91 4.48 -2.18 17.90
C ASN A 91 3.69 -3.32 17.23
N ALA A 92 4.18 -3.78 16.08
CA ALA A 92 3.66 -4.92 15.33
C ALA A 92 4.81 -5.67 14.65
N ASP A 93 4.55 -6.89 14.19
CA ASP A 93 5.52 -7.71 13.48
C ASP A 93 5.47 -7.42 11.98
N PHE A 94 4.26 -7.12 11.46
CA PHE A 94 4.02 -6.83 10.06
C PHE A 94 3.14 -5.59 9.88
N TYR A 95 3.41 -4.83 8.82
CA TYR A 95 2.69 -3.62 8.46
C TYR A 95 2.22 -3.70 7.01
N VAL A 96 0.93 -3.52 6.78
CA VAL A 96 0.31 -3.58 5.45
C VAL A 96 -0.04 -2.17 5.00
N ASN A 97 0.59 -1.71 3.92
CA ASN A 97 0.29 -0.43 3.28
C ASN A 97 -0.90 -0.58 2.34
N ILE A 98 -2.01 0.09 2.65
CA ILE A 98 -3.25 0.07 1.87
C ILE A 98 -3.47 1.46 1.30
N GLN A 99 -3.54 1.60 -0.03
CA GLN A 99 -3.68 2.92 -0.66
C GLN A 99 -5.00 3.61 -0.27
N GLY A 100 -4.89 4.83 0.26
CA GLY A 100 -6.04 5.62 0.72
C GLY A 100 -6.96 6.13 -0.38
N ASP A 101 -6.67 5.82 -1.64
CA ASP A 101 -7.45 6.22 -2.82
C ASP A 101 -8.02 5.04 -3.62
N GLU A 102 -8.08 3.86 -3.00
CA GLU A 102 -8.70 2.66 -3.56
C GLU A 102 -9.99 2.26 -2.79
N PRO A 103 -11.10 2.98 -2.97
CA PRO A 103 -12.34 2.75 -2.21
C PRO A 103 -12.98 1.39 -2.49
N MET A 104 -12.56 0.71 -3.56
CA MET A 104 -13.00 -0.63 -3.95
C MET A 104 -11.96 -1.71 -3.68
N ILE A 105 -10.92 -1.43 -2.88
CA ILE A 105 -9.89 -2.42 -2.54
C ILE A 105 -10.52 -3.74 -2.10
N ASP A 106 -10.03 -4.85 -2.64
CA ASP A 106 -10.52 -6.16 -2.28
C ASP A 106 -9.86 -6.66 -0.98
N PRO A 107 -10.64 -7.00 0.07
CA PRO A 107 -10.10 -7.54 1.31
C PRO A 107 -9.29 -8.82 1.14
N ASP A 108 -9.69 -9.69 0.21
CA ASP A 108 -8.94 -10.93 -0.06
C ASP A 108 -7.58 -10.63 -0.72
N SER A 109 -7.44 -9.52 -1.46
CA SER A 109 -6.14 -9.05 -1.95
C SER A 109 -5.23 -8.56 -0.81
N ILE A 110 -5.79 -7.90 0.21
CA ILE A 110 -5.05 -7.50 1.42
C ILE A 110 -4.55 -8.75 2.16
N ASP A 111 -5.42 -9.73 2.36
CA ASP A 111 -5.06 -11.00 3.00
C ASP A 111 -3.99 -11.75 2.18
N SER A 112 -4.10 -11.79 0.85
CA SER A 112 -3.13 -12.48 -0.02
C SER A 112 -1.73 -11.89 0.11
N VAL A 113 -1.57 -10.56 0.02
CA VAL A 113 -0.27 -9.90 0.17
C VAL A 113 0.29 -10.12 1.58
N THR A 114 -0.57 -10.11 2.59
CA THR A 114 -0.18 -10.37 3.98
C THR A 114 0.27 -11.82 4.16
N GLN A 115 -0.47 -12.77 3.59
CA GLN A 115 -0.14 -14.20 3.68
C GLN A 115 1.22 -14.52 3.07
N GLU A 116 1.55 -13.92 1.92
CA GLU A 116 2.84 -14.13 1.24
C GLU A 116 4.03 -13.78 2.15
N ILE A 117 3.99 -12.65 2.84
CA ILE A 117 5.10 -12.27 3.73
C ILE A 117 5.14 -13.09 5.03
N LEU A 118 3.99 -13.60 5.48
CA LEU A 118 3.91 -14.45 6.67
C LEU A 118 4.55 -15.83 6.47
N ILE A 119 4.44 -16.38 5.25
CA ILE A 119 4.99 -17.71 4.93
C ILE A 119 6.41 -17.64 4.34
N GLU A 120 6.94 -16.44 4.08
CA GLU A 120 8.26 -16.26 3.49
C GLU A 120 9.37 -16.60 4.50
N GLU A 121 10.08 -17.70 4.21
CA GLU A 121 11.18 -18.21 5.04
C GLU A 121 12.53 -17.56 4.73
N ASN A 122 12.69 -16.93 3.55
CA ASN A 122 13.91 -16.23 3.20
C ASN A 122 14.02 -14.91 3.97
N GLU A 123 14.95 -14.83 4.88
CA GLU A 123 15.19 -13.64 5.72
C GLU A 123 15.59 -12.38 4.91
N ASN A 124 16.11 -12.55 3.69
CA ASN A 124 16.44 -11.44 2.81
C ASN A 124 15.19 -10.83 2.15
N ILE A 125 14.04 -11.49 2.19
CA ILE A 125 12.77 -10.96 1.69
C ILE A 125 12.03 -10.32 2.86
N VAL A 126 11.92 -9.00 2.81
CA VAL A 126 11.34 -8.18 3.87
C VAL A 126 10.02 -7.50 3.48
N ALA A 127 9.58 -7.70 2.25
CA ALA A 127 8.31 -7.15 1.75
C ALA A 127 7.68 -8.06 0.70
N SER A 128 6.35 -8.09 0.66
CA SER A 128 5.53 -8.62 -0.42
C SER A 128 4.73 -7.51 -1.08
N GLY A 129 4.32 -7.69 -2.32
CA GLY A 129 3.52 -6.71 -3.06
C GLY A 129 2.60 -7.36 -4.07
N ALA A 130 1.49 -6.69 -4.37
CA ALA A 130 0.53 -7.17 -5.34
C ALA A 130 0.88 -6.71 -6.76
N PHE A 131 0.61 -7.58 -7.72
CA PHE A 131 0.68 -7.27 -9.15
C PHE A 131 -0.44 -7.97 -9.91
N MET A 132 -0.72 -7.51 -11.12
CA MET A 132 -1.70 -8.14 -12.00
C MET A 132 -1.26 -8.07 -13.46
N PRO A 133 -1.72 -9.00 -14.32
CA PRO A 133 -1.48 -8.91 -15.76
C PRO A 133 -2.05 -7.62 -16.34
N ILE A 134 -1.35 -7.05 -17.32
CA ILE A 134 -1.86 -5.95 -18.14
C ILE A 134 -2.58 -6.56 -19.34
N ASN A 135 -3.90 -6.38 -19.40
CA ASN A 135 -4.75 -6.87 -20.48
C ASN A 135 -5.05 -5.80 -21.54
N ASP A 136 -5.00 -4.52 -21.15
CA ASP A 136 -5.17 -3.39 -22.08
C ASP A 136 -3.81 -2.94 -22.58
N PRO A 137 -3.53 -2.99 -23.90
CA PRO A 137 -2.26 -2.52 -24.45
C PRO A 137 -1.97 -1.04 -24.17
N SER A 138 -2.99 -0.20 -23.94
CA SER A 138 -2.79 1.20 -23.57
C SER A 138 -2.10 1.38 -22.22
N ASP A 139 -2.34 0.48 -21.26
CA ASP A 139 -1.69 0.47 -19.95
C ASP A 139 -0.16 0.20 -20.06
N ILE A 140 0.28 -0.47 -21.13
CA ILE A 140 1.70 -0.79 -21.31
C ILE A 140 2.51 0.50 -21.53
N ILE A 141 1.98 1.42 -22.33
CA ILE A 141 2.63 2.69 -22.68
C ILE A 141 2.28 3.83 -21.72
N ASP A 142 1.25 3.68 -20.89
CA ASP A 142 0.87 4.69 -19.91
C ASP A 142 1.95 4.79 -18.80
N SER A 143 2.56 5.96 -18.67
CA SER A 143 3.55 6.26 -17.64
C SER A 143 2.97 6.33 -16.21
N ASN A 144 1.65 6.41 -16.04
CA ASN A 144 0.99 6.33 -14.74
C ASN A 144 0.88 4.88 -14.24
N VAL A 145 0.92 3.90 -15.13
CA VAL A 145 0.94 2.48 -14.82
C VAL A 145 2.39 2.03 -14.62
N VAL A 146 2.73 1.57 -13.42
CA VAL A 146 4.06 1.04 -13.13
C VAL A 146 4.12 -0.42 -13.54
N LYS A 147 5.01 -0.76 -14.48
CA LYS A 147 5.27 -2.13 -14.91
C LYS A 147 6.23 -2.81 -13.93
N VAL A 148 6.08 -4.11 -13.75
CA VAL A 148 6.96 -4.93 -12.91
C VAL A 148 7.46 -6.15 -13.69
N ILE A 149 8.76 -6.44 -13.59
CA ILE A 149 9.36 -7.71 -14.03
C ILE A 149 9.50 -8.61 -12.81
N ILE A 150 9.01 -9.84 -12.96
CA ILE A 150 8.96 -10.84 -11.90
C ILE A 150 9.78 -12.04 -12.34
N SER A 151 10.59 -12.60 -11.43
CA SER A 151 11.29 -13.87 -11.64
C SER A 151 10.31 -15.05 -11.62
N ASN A 152 10.78 -16.21 -12.08
CA ASN A 152 9.99 -17.44 -11.99
C ASN A 152 9.66 -17.87 -10.54
N SER A 153 10.40 -17.37 -9.57
CA SER A 153 10.14 -17.60 -8.14
C SER A 153 9.22 -16.56 -7.51
N GLY A 154 8.64 -15.63 -8.30
CA GLY A 154 7.74 -14.59 -7.78
C GLY A 154 8.46 -13.35 -7.26
N VAL A 155 9.80 -13.32 -7.23
CA VAL A 155 10.56 -12.16 -6.74
C VAL A 155 10.54 -11.04 -7.78
N ALA A 156 10.17 -9.81 -7.36
CA ALA A 156 10.21 -8.64 -8.21
C ALA A 156 11.67 -8.25 -8.51
N ILE A 157 12.00 -8.18 -9.81
CA ILE A 157 13.36 -7.86 -10.29
C ILE A 157 13.50 -6.35 -10.54
N SER A 158 12.47 -5.74 -11.14
CA SER A 158 12.52 -4.33 -11.53
C SER A 158 11.13 -3.73 -11.68
N TYR A 159 11.06 -2.44 -11.40
CA TYR A 159 9.86 -1.60 -11.63
C TYR A 159 10.20 -0.48 -12.61
N SER A 160 9.28 -0.17 -13.52
CA SER A 160 9.47 0.91 -14.48
C SER A 160 8.16 1.55 -14.92
N ARG A 161 8.19 2.84 -15.17
CA ARG A 161 7.10 3.54 -15.87
C ARG A 161 7.18 3.34 -17.39
N SER A 162 8.38 3.04 -17.90
CA SER A 162 8.56 2.63 -19.30
C SER A 162 8.05 1.21 -19.53
N PRO A 163 7.68 0.85 -20.76
CA PRO A 163 7.33 -0.52 -21.11
C PRO A 163 8.50 -1.49 -20.89
N ILE A 164 8.35 -2.42 -19.96
CA ILE A 164 9.27 -3.51 -19.70
C ILE A 164 8.48 -4.81 -19.50
N PRO A 165 9.01 -5.99 -20.00
CA PRO A 165 10.24 -6.19 -20.78
C PRO A 165 10.10 -5.71 -22.24
N TYR A 166 11.24 -5.53 -22.94
CA TYR A 166 11.21 -5.25 -24.38
C TYR A 166 10.86 -6.53 -25.17
N PRO A 167 9.82 -6.52 -26.02
CA PRO A 167 9.37 -7.72 -26.74
C PRO A 167 10.17 -7.90 -28.02
N LYS A 168 11.29 -8.64 -27.95
CA LYS A 168 12.13 -8.89 -29.13
C LYS A 168 11.36 -9.55 -30.29
N ASP A 169 10.46 -10.46 -29.99
CA ASP A 169 9.68 -11.22 -30.98
C ASP A 169 8.20 -10.84 -30.97
N GLY A 170 7.87 -9.63 -30.53
CA GLY A 170 6.50 -9.13 -30.48
C GLY A 170 5.60 -9.77 -29.40
N LYS A 171 6.15 -10.66 -28.57
CA LYS A 171 5.43 -11.35 -27.49
C LYS A 171 6.09 -11.07 -26.15
N ALA A 172 5.39 -10.35 -25.27
CA ALA A 172 5.77 -10.19 -23.88
C ALA A 172 4.52 -10.21 -23.00
N HIS A 173 4.65 -10.80 -21.83
CA HIS A 173 3.64 -10.68 -20.79
C HIS A 173 4.03 -9.48 -19.91
N TYR A 174 3.11 -8.55 -19.80
CA TYR A 174 3.28 -7.36 -18.96
C TYR A 174 2.47 -7.48 -17.69
N TYR A 175 3.07 -7.06 -16.60
CA TYR A 175 2.41 -6.98 -15.31
C TYR A 175 2.48 -5.56 -14.78
N LYS A 176 1.40 -5.09 -14.14
CA LYS A 176 1.37 -3.83 -13.41
C LYS A 176 1.41 -4.07 -11.91
N GLN A 177 2.20 -3.25 -11.25
CA GLN A 177 2.25 -3.18 -9.81
C GLN A 177 0.95 -2.56 -9.27
N LEU A 178 0.44 -3.09 -8.19
CA LEU A 178 -0.61 -2.49 -7.38
C LEU A 178 0.01 -1.81 -6.15
N GLY A 179 -0.63 -0.75 -5.66
CA GLY A 179 -0.15 0.02 -4.52
C GLY A 179 -0.35 -0.67 -3.15
N LEU A 180 -0.40 -1.98 -3.13
CA LEU A 180 -0.64 -2.80 -1.95
C LEU A 180 0.60 -3.60 -1.59
N TYR A 181 1.10 -3.43 -0.35
CA TYR A 181 2.33 -4.06 0.13
C TYR A 181 2.19 -4.51 1.57
N ALA A 182 2.86 -5.59 1.94
CA ALA A 182 3.10 -5.94 3.33
C ALA A 182 4.60 -5.99 3.61
N PHE A 183 5.00 -5.55 4.80
CA PHE A 183 6.39 -5.40 5.22
C PHE A 183 6.62 -6.10 6.55
N LYS A 184 7.75 -6.79 6.68
CA LYS A 184 8.34 -7.10 7.98
C LYS A 184 8.84 -5.79 8.62
N LYS A 185 8.82 -5.70 9.94
CA LYS A 185 9.28 -4.47 10.66
C LYS A 185 10.69 -4.07 10.26
N GLU A 186 11.62 -5.04 10.18
CA GLU A 186 13.00 -4.80 9.78
C GLU A 186 13.14 -4.19 8.37
N GLY A 187 12.25 -4.54 7.44
CA GLY A 187 12.22 -3.96 6.10
C GLY A 187 11.91 -2.46 6.12
N LEU A 188 10.98 -2.03 6.97
CA LEU A 188 10.68 -0.62 7.16
C LEU A 188 11.82 0.13 7.87
N ASP A 189 12.49 -0.51 8.82
CA ASP A 189 13.65 0.05 9.50
C ASP A 189 14.83 0.28 8.54
N ILE A 190 15.06 -0.67 7.60
CA ILE A 190 16.06 -0.53 6.52
C ILE A 190 15.66 0.60 5.58
N PHE A 191 14.39 0.65 5.18
CA PHE A 191 13.87 1.71 4.29
C PHE A 191 14.06 3.09 4.91
N ALA A 192 13.67 3.30 6.17
CA ALA A 192 13.77 4.56 6.87
C ALA A 192 15.23 5.08 6.97
N LYS A 193 16.22 4.18 7.11
CA LYS A 193 17.64 4.54 7.20
C LYS A 193 18.29 4.89 5.86
N ASN A 194 17.72 4.44 4.74
CA ASN A 194 18.28 4.57 3.40
C ASN A 194 17.45 5.49 2.49
N THR A 195 16.50 6.23 3.04
CA THR A 195 15.77 7.27 2.28
C THR A 195 16.72 8.42 1.98
N PRO A 196 16.85 8.86 0.71
CA PRO A 196 17.78 9.92 0.31
C PRO A 196 17.37 11.29 0.83
#